data_bd15dc5e0ff00f0dda71e9765c35ab5e
#
_entry.id   bd15dc5e0ff00f0dda71e9765c35ab5e
#
_cell.length_a   1.000
_cell.length_b   1.000
_cell.length_c   1.000
_cell.angle_alpha   90.00
_cell.angle_beta   90.00
_cell.angle_gamma   90.00
#
_symmetry.space_group_name_H-M   'P 1'
#
loop_
_entity.id
_entity.type
_entity.pdbx_description
1 polymer ?
#
loop_
_entity_poly.entity_id
_entity_poly.type
_entity_poly.pdbx_seq_one_letter_code
_entity_poly.pdbx_strand_id
1 'polypeptide(L)'
;MAIIYKNLFVTHLLILACSFFAVAQDSTKNKFVQRKSIKITKETVVTDSSGQILPYAIWSALKNTGEYYIKPIDINNENTSFILYKLSEKDIQRNLISIDKMPKPAESKFFKTGESFSKIKTTDMHGNKINTKNLKGKIIVVNYWYADCVPCISEIPGLNKIADTYKNDSSVVFISIAKDEAGTLEIFLKLHPFKYAIIDNGSFLISENNITSYPTNVVVDQNGKVYFHTSGLSPNTTKWIAKSIEELKIAELKQ
;
A
#
# COMPACT_ATOMS: atom_id res chain seq x y z
N MET A 1 -40.19 0.84 78.39
CA MET A 1 -39.95 -0.48 79.10
C MET A 1 -38.67 -1.01 78.49
N ALA A 2 -37.53 -0.73 79.08
CA ALA A 2 -36.73 -1.61 79.95
C ALA A 2 -36.33 -2.88 79.20
N ILE A 3 -35.11 -3.29 79.05
CA ILE A 3 -34.04 -3.46 80.07
C ILE A 3 -32.69 -3.59 79.37
N ILE A 4 -31.73 -2.91 79.88
CA ILE A 4 -30.27 -3.00 79.86
C ILE A 4 -29.82 -4.43 80.20
N TYR A 5 -28.73 -4.95 79.58
CA TYR A 5 -27.70 -5.69 80.32
C TYR A 5 -26.32 -5.56 79.65
N LYS A 6 -25.40 -5.02 80.45
CA LYS A 6 -23.94 -5.07 80.42
C LYS A 6 -23.42 -6.47 80.68
N ASN A 7 -22.27 -6.79 80.10
CA ASN A 7 -21.11 -7.47 80.75
C ASN A 7 -20.10 -7.78 79.61
N LEU A 8 -18.96 -7.23 79.54
CA LEU A 8 -17.70 -7.22 80.24
C LEU A 8 -17.05 -8.62 80.41
N PHE A 9 -15.77 -8.65 80.10
CA PHE A 9 -14.71 -9.66 80.28
C PHE A 9 -14.40 -10.50 79.01
N VAL A 10 -13.16 -10.74 78.66
CA VAL A 10 -11.81 -10.68 79.21
C VAL A 10 -10.82 -10.80 78.06
N THR A 11 -9.75 -10.10 78.18
CA THR A 11 -8.52 -10.16 77.36
C THR A 11 -7.90 -11.54 77.34
N HIS A 12 -7.54 -12.03 76.16
CA HIS A 12 -6.43 -12.97 76.02
C HIS A 12 -5.56 -12.53 74.85
N LEU A 13 -4.41 -11.99 75.22
CA LEU A 13 -3.29 -11.64 74.39
C LEU A 13 -2.62 -12.93 73.92
N LEU A 14 -2.83 -13.37 72.71
CA LEU A 14 -2.06 -14.44 72.07
C LEU A 14 -1.13 -13.80 71.06
N ILE A 15 0.12 -13.60 71.44
CA ILE A 15 1.22 -13.23 70.54
C ILE A 15 1.55 -14.45 69.74
N LEU A 16 1.10 -14.42 68.43
CA LEU A 16 1.55 -15.38 67.46
C LEU A 16 2.69 -14.72 66.67
N ALA A 17 3.90 -15.14 66.97
CA ALA A 17 5.09 -14.77 66.19
C ALA A 17 4.96 -15.33 64.76
N CYS A 18 4.47 -14.52 63.80
CA CYS A 18 4.62 -14.82 62.39
C CYS A 18 6.04 -14.49 61.98
N SER A 19 6.86 -15.53 61.87
CA SER A 19 8.13 -15.50 61.16
C SER A 19 7.90 -15.09 59.71
N PHE A 20 8.23 -13.84 59.38
CA PHE A 20 8.32 -13.38 58.02
C PHE A 20 9.45 -14.13 57.28
N PHE A 21 9.13 -15.15 56.52
CA PHE A 21 9.99 -15.59 55.47
C PHE A 21 9.94 -14.49 54.37
N ALA A 22 10.96 -13.65 54.38
CA ALA A 22 11.24 -12.78 53.23
C ALA A 22 11.66 -13.67 52.06
N VAL A 23 10.71 -14.02 51.20
CA VAL A 23 11.02 -14.53 49.87
C VAL A 23 11.61 -13.34 49.11
N ALA A 24 12.91 -13.34 48.94
CA ALA A 24 13.58 -12.45 48.00
C ALA A 24 13.02 -12.75 46.64
N GLN A 25 12.09 -11.93 46.18
CA GLN A 25 11.73 -11.86 44.75
C GLN A 25 12.96 -11.36 44.01
N ASP A 26 13.69 -12.30 43.40
CA ASP A 26 14.71 -11.98 42.44
C ASP A 26 14.00 -11.37 41.22
N SER A 27 13.88 -10.05 41.27
CA SER A 27 13.40 -9.25 40.17
C SER A 27 14.52 -9.20 39.12
N THR A 28 14.68 -10.30 38.38
CA THR A 28 15.33 -10.26 37.06
C THR A 28 14.51 -9.30 36.19
N LYS A 29 14.86 -8.02 36.30
CA LYS A 29 14.41 -6.99 35.38
C LYS A 29 14.76 -7.48 33.95
N ASN A 30 13.81 -8.09 33.29
CA ASN A 30 13.82 -8.16 31.82
C ASN A 30 13.97 -6.72 31.36
N LYS A 31 15.19 -6.27 31.15
CA LYS A 31 15.47 -5.07 30.35
C LYS A 31 14.91 -5.34 28.97
N PHE A 32 13.66 -4.94 28.74
CA PHE A 32 13.18 -4.72 27.40
C PHE A 32 14.13 -3.71 26.77
N VAL A 33 15.10 -4.20 26.01
CA VAL A 33 15.91 -3.34 25.16
C VAL A 33 14.92 -2.72 24.17
N GLN A 34 14.55 -1.48 24.42
CA GLN A 34 13.79 -0.70 23.43
C GLN A 34 14.66 -0.64 22.17
N ARG A 35 14.38 -1.52 21.21
CA ARG A 35 14.99 -1.44 19.90
C ARG A 35 14.52 -0.14 19.28
N LYS A 36 15.42 0.83 19.17
CA LYS A 36 15.15 2.05 18.40
C LYS A 36 14.76 1.63 17.00
N SER A 37 13.63 2.12 16.51
CA SER A 37 13.19 1.83 15.15
C SER A 37 14.07 2.60 14.18
N ILE A 38 14.81 1.89 13.36
CA ILE A 38 15.60 2.50 12.27
C ILE A 38 14.60 3.02 11.23
N LYS A 39 14.62 4.32 10.95
CA LYS A 39 13.72 4.95 9.97
C LYS A 39 14.22 4.70 8.57
N ILE A 40 13.40 4.05 7.74
CA ILE A 40 13.69 3.81 6.32
C ILE A 40 13.08 4.96 5.51
N THR A 41 13.91 5.62 4.70
CA THR A 41 13.52 6.75 3.82
C THR A 41 14.01 6.48 2.40
N LYS A 42 13.74 7.40 1.48
CA LYS A 42 14.28 7.31 0.11
C LYS A 42 15.80 7.47 0.04
N GLU A 43 16.39 8.10 1.04
CA GLU A 43 17.84 8.28 1.17
C GLU A 43 18.53 7.06 1.81
N THR A 44 17.76 6.08 2.27
CA THR A 44 18.31 4.86 2.88
C THR A 44 19.16 4.09 1.86
N VAL A 45 20.42 3.86 2.21
CA VAL A 45 21.34 3.09 1.37
C VAL A 45 20.97 1.60 1.45
N VAL A 46 20.60 1.03 0.31
CA VAL A 46 20.26 -0.41 0.19
C VAL A 46 21.17 -1.00 -0.89
N THR A 47 21.80 -2.14 -0.60
CA THR A 47 22.61 -2.90 -1.55
C THR A 47 21.94 -4.23 -1.90
N ASP A 48 22.33 -4.81 -3.01
CA ASP A 48 22.05 -6.21 -3.33
C ASP A 48 23.06 -7.14 -2.64
N SER A 49 22.96 -8.45 -2.91
CA SER A 49 23.87 -9.46 -2.37
C SER A 49 25.32 -9.35 -2.88
N SER A 50 25.56 -8.62 -3.98
CA SER A 50 26.91 -8.34 -4.52
C SER A 50 27.53 -7.10 -3.91
N GLY A 51 26.78 -6.32 -3.12
CA GLY A 51 27.21 -5.05 -2.55
C GLY A 51 26.93 -3.84 -3.45
N GLN A 52 26.27 -4.03 -4.60
CA GLN A 52 25.88 -2.92 -5.48
C GLN A 52 24.76 -2.11 -4.85
N ILE A 53 24.94 -0.77 -4.79
CA ILE A 53 23.91 0.14 -4.28
C ILE A 53 22.73 0.16 -5.25
N LEU A 54 21.55 -0.10 -4.72
CA LEU A 54 20.29 -0.08 -5.46
C LEU A 54 19.61 1.28 -5.31
N PRO A 55 19.16 1.90 -6.41
CA PRO A 55 18.30 3.07 -6.34
C PRO A 55 17.02 2.78 -5.55
N TYR A 56 16.49 3.78 -4.84
CA TYR A 56 15.27 3.66 -4.05
C TYR A 56 14.10 3.07 -4.87
N ALA A 57 13.92 3.53 -6.11
CA ALA A 57 12.89 3.04 -7.01
C ALA A 57 12.95 1.53 -7.22
N ILE A 58 14.17 0.97 -7.35
CA ILE A 58 14.38 -0.46 -7.59
C ILE A 58 14.08 -1.28 -6.33
N TRP A 59 14.76 -0.96 -5.23
CA TRP A 59 14.59 -1.78 -4.03
C TRP A 59 13.19 -1.64 -3.41
N SER A 60 12.56 -0.46 -3.50
CA SER A 60 11.21 -0.25 -3.01
C SER A 60 10.17 -1.01 -3.86
N ALA A 61 10.33 -1.00 -5.19
CA ALA A 61 9.49 -1.78 -6.09
C ALA A 61 9.59 -3.27 -5.79
N LEU A 62 10.82 -3.81 -5.66
CA LEU A 62 11.04 -5.22 -5.32
C LEU A 62 10.42 -5.57 -3.95
N LYS A 63 10.61 -4.72 -2.94
CA LYS A 63 10.01 -4.93 -1.61
C LYS A 63 8.48 -4.97 -1.68
N ASN A 64 7.86 -4.15 -2.51
CA ASN A 64 6.39 -4.08 -2.64
C ASN A 64 5.79 -5.29 -3.36
N THR A 65 6.59 -6.11 -4.06
CA THR A 65 6.12 -7.39 -4.59
C THR A 65 5.74 -8.39 -3.47
N GLY A 66 6.21 -8.16 -2.25
CA GLY A 66 6.10 -9.11 -1.15
C GLY A 66 7.09 -10.28 -1.22
N GLU A 67 7.92 -10.34 -2.26
CA GLU A 67 8.93 -11.38 -2.49
C GLU A 67 10.30 -11.02 -1.91
N TYR A 68 10.54 -9.73 -1.69
CA TYR A 68 11.82 -9.20 -1.20
C TYR A 68 11.65 -8.46 0.12
N TYR A 69 12.73 -8.45 0.89
CA TYR A 69 12.82 -7.71 2.14
C TYR A 69 14.17 -7.03 2.26
N ILE A 70 14.25 -5.96 3.05
CA ILE A 70 15.52 -5.32 3.40
C ILE A 70 15.81 -5.54 4.87
N LYS A 71 17.04 -5.88 5.21
CA LYS A 71 17.51 -6.00 6.60
C LYS A 71 18.68 -5.06 6.85
N PRO A 72 18.79 -4.45 8.04
CA PRO A 72 19.96 -3.65 8.38
C PRO A 72 21.20 -4.53 8.42
N ILE A 73 22.34 -3.98 7.99
CA ILE A 73 23.64 -4.65 8.07
C ILE A 73 24.11 -4.66 9.53
N ASP A 74 23.93 -3.54 10.24
CA ASP A 74 24.17 -3.45 11.67
C ASP A 74 22.94 -2.91 12.40
N ILE A 75 22.29 -3.76 13.19
CA ILE A 75 21.04 -3.43 13.91
C ILE A 75 21.27 -2.41 15.06
N ASN A 76 22.51 -2.23 15.50
CA ASN A 76 22.87 -1.31 16.59
C ASN A 76 23.23 0.09 16.08
N ASN A 77 23.38 0.26 14.77
CA ASN A 77 23.72 1.53 14.14
C ASN A 77 22.49 2.15 13.49
N GLU A 78 22.05 3.31 13.99
CA GLU A 78 20.88 4.04 13.46
C GLU A 78 21.08 4.50 11.99
N ASN A 79 22.33 4.70 11.55
CA ASN A 79 22.69 5.09 10.20
C ASN A 79 23.17 3.89 9.36
N THR A 80 22.75 2.69 9.70
CA THR A 80 23.14 1.48 8.98
C THR A 80 22.64 1.51 7.54
N SER A 81 23.40 0.91 6.65
CA SER A 81 22.91 0.51 5.33
C SER A 81 22.12 -0.82 5.44
N PHE A 82 21.41 -1.13 4.39
CA PHE A 82 20.55 -2.31 4.33
C PHE A 82 20.97 -3.20 3.16
N ILE A 83 20.66 -4.46 3.27
CA ILE A 83 20.79 -5.42 2.17
C ILE A 83 19.39 -5.91 1.73
N LEU A 84 19.12 -5.83 0.42
CA LEU A 84 17.95 -6.41 -0.19
C LEU A 84 18.18 -7.93 -0.39
N TYR A 85 17.22 -8.73 0.01
CA TYR A 85 17.29 -10.18 -0.21
C TYR A 85 15.92 -10.74 -0.58
N LYS A 86 15.92 -11.80 -1.37
CA LYS A 86 14.70 -12.53 -1.70
C LYS A 86 14.29 -13.38 -0.49
N LEU A 87 13.00 -13.33 -0.17
CA LEU A 87 12.43 -14.14 0.90
C LEU A 87 12.36 -15.62 0.51
N SER A 88 12.29 -16.50 1.50
CA SER A 88 11.95 -17.91 1.26
C SER A 88 10.53 -18.02 0.71
N GLU A 89 10.24 -19.08 -0.06
CA GLU A 89 8.88 -19.32 -0.57
C GLU A 89 7.82 -19.32 0.54
N LYS A 90 8.17 -19.87 1.71
CA LYS A 90 7.28 -19.85 2.89
C LYS A 90 6.99 -18.45 3.39
N ASP A 91 7.99 -17.55 3.37
CA ASP A 91 7.83 -16.16 3.82
C ASP A 91 7.09 -15.33 2.79
N ILE A 92 7.34 -15.57 1.49
CA ILE A 92 6.57 -14.98 0.39
C ILE A 92 5.09 -15.32 0.55
N GLN A 93 4.75 -16.60 0.74
CA GLN A 93 3.36 -17.01 0.93
C GLN A 93 2.72 -16.35 2.17
N ARG A 94 3.46 -16.25 3.29
CA ARG A 94 2.99 -15.52 4.47
C ARG A 94 2.71 -14.04 4.19
N ASN A 95 3.59 -13.38 3.45
CA ASN A 95 3.41 -11.98 3.08
C ASN A 95 2.20 -11.79 2.17
N LEU A 96 2.05 -12.62 1.14
CA LEU A 96 0.92 -12.58 0.23
C LEU A 96 -0.42 -12.79 0.97
N ILE A 97 -0.46 -13.75 1.90
CA ILE A 97 -1.63 -13.96 2.76
C ILE A 97 -1.90 -12.73 3.65
N SER A 98 -0.85 -12.10 4.17
CA SER A 98 -0.97 -10.89 4.99
C SER A 98 -1.51 -9.72 4.17
N ILE A 99 -0.96 -9.49 2.97
CA ILE A 99 -1.43 -8.48 2.02
C ILE A 99 -2.88 -8.77 1.61
N ASP A 100 -3.22 -10.03 1.41
CA ASP A 100 -4.57 -10.46 1.06
C ASP A 100 -5.61 -10.14 2.15
N LYS A 101 -5.22 -10.22 3.40
CA LYS A 101 -6.06 -9.88 4.56
C LYS A 101 -6.12 -8.39 4.89
N MET A 102 -5.33 -7.55 4.22
CA MET A 102 -5.37 -6.12 4.46
C MET A 102 -6.74 -5.53 4.09
N PRO A 103 -7.25 -4.58 4.86
CA PRO A 103 -8.49 -3.89 4.52
C PRO A 103 -8.36 -3.17 3.18
N LYS A 104 -9.51 -2.83 2.57
CA LYS A 104 -9.54 -1.99 1.37
C LYS A 104 -8.70 -0.73 1.61
N PRO A 105 -7.85 -0.32 0.65
CA PRO A 105 -7.14 0.96 0.74
C PRO A 105 -8.12 2.11 0.97
N ALA A 106 -7.69 3.12 1.71
CA ALA A 106 -8.50 4.31 1.93
C ALA A 106 -8.87 4.97 0.59
N GLU A 107 -10.10 5.43 0.51
CA GLU A 107 -10.56 6.16 -0.67
C GLU A 107 -9.79 7.49 -0.82
N SER A 108 -9.50 7.87 -2.06
CA SER A 108 -8.87 9.16 -2.34
C SER A 108 -9.86 10.30 -2.05
N LYS A 109 -9.35 11.47 -1.69
CA LYS A 109 -10.18 12.67 -1.52
C LYS A 109 -10.60 13.34 -2.85
N PHE A 110 -10.13 12.81 -3.99
CA PHE A 110 -10.30 13.44 -5.31
C PHE A 110 -11.50 12.92 -6.07
N PHE A 111 -12.00 11.77 -5.70
CA PHE A 111 -13.14 11.11 -6.33
C PHE A 111 -14.14 10.69 -5.26
N LYS A 112 -15.34 10.33 -5.72
CA LYS A 112 -16.38 9.78 -4.87
C LYS A 112 -17.07 8.61 -5.58
N THR A 113 -17.14 7.49 -4.89
CA THR A 113 -17.76 6.26 -5.40
C THR A 113 -19.21 6.55 -5.82
N GLY A 114 -19.59 6.08 -7.03
CA GLY A 114 -20.92 6.28 -7.62
C GLY A 114 -21.11 7.58 -8.38
N GLU A 115 -20.21 8.57 -8.27
CA GLU A 115 -20.26 9.79 -9.08
C GLU A 115 -19.68 9.57 -10.48
N SER A 116 -20.07 10.43 -11.41
CA SER A 116 -19.58 10.36 -12.80
C SER A 116 -18.09 10.70 -12.86
N PHE A 117 -17.33 9.86 -13.55
CA PHE A 117 -15.93 10.12 -13.83
C PHE A 117 -15.79 11.22 -14.89
N SER A 118 -14.76 12.07 -14.73
CA SER A 118 -14.45 13.16 -15.67
C SER A 118 -14.16 12.64 -17.08
N LYS A 119 -14.57 13.39 -18.08
CA LYS A 119 -14.37 13.01 -19.48
C LYS A 119 -12.92 13.27 -19.89
N ILE A 120 -12.27 12.23 -20.41
CA ILE A 120 -10.96 12.34 -21.05
C ILE A 120 -11.17 12.34 -22.57
N LYS A 121 -10.62 13.36 -23.24
CA LYS A 121 -10.57 13.44 -24.71
C LYS A 121 -9.20 13.98 -25.11
N THR A 122 -8.33 13.10 -25.56
CA THR A 122 -6.92 13.42 -25.89
C THR A 122 -6.33 12.33 -26.78
N THR A 123 -5.01 12.33 -26.95
CA THR A 123 -4.23 11.25 -27.56
C THR A 123 -3.25 10.66 -26.55
N ASP A 124 -2.87 9.41 -26.73
CA ASP A 124 -1.73 8.83 -26.01
C ASP A 124 -0.38 9.21 -26.67
N MET A 125 0.72 8.82 -26.07
CA MET A 125 2.09 9.04 -26.58
C MET A 125 2.34 8.46 -27.98
N HIS A 126 1.50 7.52 -28.45
CA HIS A 126 1.59 6.88 -29.77
C HIS A 126 0.64 7.50 -30.79
N GLY A 127 -0.08 8.58 -30.43
CA GLY A 127 -1.06 9.24 -31.28
C GLY A 127 -2.42 8.57 -31.35
N ASN A 128 -2.68 7.52 -30.56
CA ASN A 128 -3.99 6.88 -30.51
C ASN A 128 -5.00 7.78 -29.78
N LYS A 129 -6.17 7.95 -30.38
CA LYS A 129 -7.22 8.79 -29.79
C LYS A 129 -7.85 8.11 -28.57
N ILE A 130 -7.87 8.78 -27.44
CA ILE A 130 -8.55 8.38 -26.21
C ILE A 130 -9.77 9.30 -26.02
N ASN A 131 -10.97 8.71 -25.96
CA ASN A 131 -12.19 9.43 -25.65
C ASN A 131 -13.08 8.53 -24.79
N THR A 132 -13.17 8.83 -23.49
CA THR A 132 -13.92 8.01 -22.53
C THR A 132 -15.43 7.96 -22.82
N LYS A 133 -15.98 8.92 -23.59
CA LYS A 133 -17.37 8.81 -24.07
C LYS A 133 -17.60 7.60 -24.97
N ASN A 134 -16.58 7.24 -25.77
CA ASN A 134 -16.63 6.10 -26.69
C ASN A 134 -16.33 4.76 -25.99
N LEU A 135 -16.00 4.82 -24.68
CA LEU A 135 -15.70 3.65 -23.84
C LEU A 135 -16.89 3.27 -22.95
N LYS A 136 -18.09 3.82 -23.22
CA LYS A 136 -19.31 3.40 -22.53
C LYS A 136 -19.52 1.90 -22.74
N GLY A 137 -19.89 1.19 -21.68
CA GLY A 137 -19.96 -0.26 -21.66
C GLY A 137 -18.65 -0.96 -21.33
N LYS A 138 -17.55 -0.21 -21.14
CA LYS A 138 -16.26 -0.77 -20.74
C LYS A 138 -15.88 -0.37 -19.34
N ILE A 139 -15.11 -1.22 -18.66
CA ILE A 139 -14.44 -0.90 -17.40
C ILE A 139 -13.17 -0.14 -17.74
N ILE A 140 -12.95 1.00 -17.08
CA ILE A 140 -11.77 1.82 -17.34
C ILE A 140 -10.93 1.88 -16.05
N VAL A 141 -9.67 1.52 -16.13
CA VAL A 141 -8.71 1.67 -15.06
C VAL A 141 -7.81 2.86 -15.39
N VAL A 142 -7.78 3.85 -14.51
CA VAL A 142 -6.99 5.07 -14.69
C VAL A 142 -5.96 5.18 -13.58
N ASN A 143 -4.70 5.43 -13.95
CA ASN A 143 -3.60 5.70 -13.02
C ASN A 143 -3.04 7.10 -13.27
N TYR A 144 -2.89 7.90 -12.23
CA TYR A 144 -2.25 9.23 -12.27
C TYR A 144 -0.89 9.17 -11.59
N TRP A 145 0.16 9.65 -12.28
CA TRP A 145 1.54 9.49 -11.85
C TRP A 145 2.49 10.53 -12.45
N TYR A 146 3.79 10.41 -12.14
CA TYR A 146 4.89 11.11 -12.79
C TYR A 146 6.19 10.30 -12.66
N ALA A 147 7.18 10.56 -13.54
CA ALA A 147 8.39 9.73 -13.71
C ALA A 147 9.27 9.67 -12.45
N ASP A 148 9.37 10.76 -11.68
CA ASP A 148 10.16 10.79 -10.42
C ASP A 148 9.34 10.37 -9.18
N CYS A 149 8.11 9.90 -9.39
CA CYS A 149 7.25 9.42 -8.31
C CYS A 149 7.64 8.00 -7.91
N VAL A 150 8.50 7.87 -6.93
CA VAL A 150 8.97 6.55 -6.50
C VAL A 150 7.85 5.60 -6.08
N PRO A 151 6.83 6.02 -5.29
CA PRO A 151 5.69 5.15 -5.01
C PRO A 151 4.96 4.70 -6.28
N CYS A 152 4.86 5.57 -7.30
CA CYS A 152 4.23 5.22 -8.58
C CYS A 152 5.04 4.15 -9.33
N ILE A 153 6.35 4.32 -9.40
CA ILE A 153 7.25 3.36 -10.05
C ILE A 153 7.11 1.98 -9.40
N SER A 154 6.98 1.93 -8.08
CA SER A 154 6.85 0.67 -7.36
C SER A 154 5.50 -0.05 -7.58
N GLU A 155 4.46 0.62 -8.06
CA GLU A 155 3.19 -0.01 -8.45
C GLU A 155 3.23 -0.58 -9.88
N ILE A 156 4.04 -0.03 -10.79
CA ILE A 156 4.04 -0.38 -12.22
C ILE A 156 4.11 -1.89 -12.48
N PRO A 157 4.99 -2.68 -11.82
CA PRO A 157 5.03 -4.12 -12.07
C PRO A 157 3.71 -4.83 -11.75
N GLY A 158 3.05 -4.43 -10.67
CA GLY A 158 1.74 -4.97 -10.28
C GLY A 158 0.62 -4.55 -11.23
N LEU A 159 0.60 -3.29 -11.66
CA LEU A 159 -0.34 -2.76 -12.65
C LEU A 159 -0.16 -3.45 -14.01
N ASN A 160 1.08 -3.72 -14.41
CA ASN A 160 1.37 -4.47 -15.63
C ASN A 160 0.84 -5.91 -15.57
N LYS A 161 0.93 -6.59 -14.42
CA LYS A 161 0.33 -7.93 -14.26
C LYS A 161 -1.18 -7.91 -14.50
N ILE A 162 -1.87 -6.88 -13.99
CA ILE A 162 -3.32 -6.72 -14.24
C ILE A 162 -3.57 -6.49 -15.74
N ALA A 163 -2.86 -5.57 -16.37
CA ALA A 163 -3.00 -5.32 -17.82
C ALA A 163 -2.76 -6.59 -18.64
N ASP A 164 -1.77 -7.41 -18.27
CA ASP A 164 -1.51 -8.69 -18.93
C ASP A 164 -2.65 -9.69 -18.79
N THR A 165 -3.29 -9.72 -17.61
CA THR A 165 -4.44 -10.61 -17.36
C THR A 165 -5.59 -10.30 -18.31
N TYR A 166 -5.83 -9.02 -18.61
CA TYR A 166 -6.94 -8.56 -19.47
C TYR A 166 -6.52 -8.15 -20.89
N LYS A 167 -5.29 -8.45 -21.33
CA LYS A 167 -4.76 -8.01 -22.63
C LYS A 167 -5.61 -8.42 -23.84
N ASN A 168 -6.35 -9.52 -23.75
CA ASN A 168 -7.23 -10.04 -24.79
C ASN A 168 -8.72 -9.71 -24.51
N ASP A 169 -9.00 -8.94 -23.47
CA ASP A 169 -10.36 -8.59 -23.07
C ASP A 169 -10.63 -7.12 -23.40
N SER A 170 -11.31 -6.90 -24.52
CA SER A 170 -11.62 -5.55 -25.00
C SER A 170 -12.64 -4.81 -24.12
N SER A 171 -13.25 -5.46 -23.12
CA SER A 171 -14.18 -4.83 -22.18
C SER A 171 -13.46 -4.06 -21.07
N VAL A 172 -12.14 -4.23 -20.92
CA VAL A 172 -11.32 -3.52 -19.93
C VAL A 172 -10.29 -2.64 -20.62
N VAL A 173 -10.21 -1.38 -20.24
CA VAL A 173 -9.29 -0.39 -20.82
C VAL A 173 -8.41 0.20 -19.74
N PHE A 174 -7.12 0.25 -20.00
CA PHE A 174 -6.11 0.76 -19.09
C PHE A 174 -5.52 2.07 -19.61
N ILE A 175 -5.64 3.14 -18.85
CA ILE A 175 -5.17 4.49 -19.17
C ILE A 175 -4.26 4.99 -18.05
N SER A 176 -3.14 5.59 -18.41
CA SER A 176 -2.20 6.19 -17.48
C SER A 176 -2.02 7.67 -17.87
N ILE A 177 -2.16 8.56 -16.91
CA ILE A 177 -2.03 10.00 -17.10
C ILE A 177 -0.77 10.44 -16.38
N ALA A 178 0.27 10.73 -17.15
CA ALA A 178 1.54 11.20 -16.65
C ALA A 178 1.59 12.73 -16.65
N LYS A 179 2.20 13.29 -15.61
CA LYS A 179 2.44 14.74 -15.53
C LYS A 179 3.53 15.18 -16.51
N ASP A 180 4.46 14.27 -16.81
CA ASP A 180 5.68 14.55 -17.57
C ASP A 180 5.43 14.63 -19.06
N GLU A 181 6.37 15.27 -19.77
CA GLU A 181 6.40 15.37 -21.22
C GLU A 181 6.87 14.06 -21.86
N ALA A 182 6.48 13.86 -23.13
CA ALA A 182 6.80 12.66 -23.91
C ALA A 182 8.29 12.29 -23.88
N GLY A 183 9.19 13.26 -24.07
CA GLY A 183 10.63 12.99 -24.08
C GLY A 183 11.18 12.45 -22.74
N THR A 184 10.68 12.94 -21.61
CA THR A 184 11.01 12.39 -20.30
C THR A 184 10.49 10.97 -20.14
N LEU A 185 9.24 10.74 -20.56
CA LEU A 185 8.61 9.43 -20.47
C LEU A 185 9.26 8.40 -21.40
N GLU A 186 9.71 8.77 -22.59
CA GLU A 186 10.45 7.87 -23.49
C GLU A 186 11.73 7.30 -22.85
N ILE A 187 12.47 8.15 -22.13
CA ILE A 187 13.66 7.71 -21.40
C ILE A 187 13.28 6.81 -20.23
N PHE A 188 12.27 7.21 -19.46
CA PHE A 188 11.79 6.47 -18.30
C PHE A 188 11.28 5.07 -18.69
N LEU A 189 10.47 4.97 -19.74
CA LEU A 189 9.80 3.73 -20.16
C LEU A 189 10.78 2.69 -20.71
N LYS A 190 11.97 3.08 -21.14
CA LYS A 190 13.06 2.12 -21.51
C LYS A 190 13.50 1.31 -20.31
N LEU A 191 13.50 1.92 -19.11
CA LEU A 191 13.90 1.28 -17.85
C LEU A 191 12.71 0.69 -17.07
N HIS A 192 11.55 1.31 -17.19
CA HIS A 192 10.32 0.97 -16.46
C HIS A 192 9.14 0.83 -17.44
N PRO A 193 9.07 -0.24 -18.24
CA PRO A 193 7.97 -0.43 -19.20
C PRO A 193 6.61 -0.40 -18.51
N PHE A 194 5.67 0.39 -19.03
CA PHE A 194 4.32 0.50 -18.50
C PHE A 194 3.30 0.18 -19.61
N LYS A 195 2.42 -0.79 -19.36
CA LYS A 195 1.54 -1.41 -20.38
C LYS A 195 0.21 -0.70 -20.57
N TYR A 196 -0.05 0.37 -19.86
CA TYR A 196 -1.24 1.20 -20.03
C TYR A 196 -1.07 2.13 -21.24
N ALA A 197 -2.18 2.58 -21.84
CA ALA A 197 -2.15 3.69 -22.78
C ALA A 197 -1.72 4.97 -22.03
N ILE A 198 -0.57 5.52 -22.36
CA ILE A 198 0.05 6.60 -21.60
C ILE A 198 -0.28 7.95 -22.25
N ILE A 199 -0.94 8.81 -21.50
CA ILE A 199 -1.17 10.20 -21.82
C ILE A 199 -0.04 11.01 -21.17
N ASP A 200 0.80 11.63 -21.98
CA ASP A 200 1.83 12.58 -21.56
C ASP A 200 1.25 13.99 -21.36
N ASN A 201 2.05 14.91 -20.79
CA ASN A 201 1.60 16.29 -20.55
C ASN A 201 0.25 16.40 -19.82
N GLY A 202 -0.07 15.43 -18.98
CA GLY A 202 -1.38 15.26 -18.35
C GLY A 202 -1.75 16.30 -17.29
N SER A 203 -0.95 17.34 -17.09
CA SER A 203 -1.14 18.34 -16.02
C SER A 203 -2.52 18.99 -16.04
N PHE A 204 -3.11 19.22 -17.23
CA PHE A 204 -4.48 19.75 -17.35
C PHE A 204 -5.50 18.75 -16.80
N LEU A 205 -5.47 17.49 -17.23
CA LEU A 205 -6.37 16.43 -16.75
C LEU A 205 -6.22 16.15 -15.25
N ILE A 206 -4.99 16.24 -14.74
CA ILE A 206 -4.65 16.13 -13.32
C ILE A 206 -5.31 17.27 -12.54
N SER A 207 -5.21 18.50 -13.06
CA SER A 207 -5.78 19.70 -12.44
C SER A 207 -7.31 19.69 -12.46
N GLU A 208 -7.94 19.27 -13.55
CA GLU A 208 -9.40 19.13 -13.65
C GLU A 208 -9.99 18.21 -12.57
N ASN A 209 -9.23 17.20 -12.15
CA ASN A 209 -9.61 16.27 -11.08
C ASN A 209 -9.02 16.65 -9.72
N ASN A 210 -8.41 17.85 -9.58
CA ASN A 210 -7.79 18.35 -8.35
C ASN A 210 -6.78 17.38 -7.72
N ILE A 211 -6.09 16.54 -8.51
CA ILE A 211 -5.19 15.51 -8.01
C ILE A 211 -3.89 16.13 -7.52
N THR A 212 -3.59 15.95 -6.25
CA THR A 212 -2.39 16.47 -5.58
C THR A 212 -1.59 15.39 -4.84
N SER A 213 -2.00 14.12 -4.95
CA SER A 213 -1.32 12.98 -4.34
C SER A 213 -1.14 11.85 -5.35
N TYR A 214 0.02 11.18 -5.30
CA TYR A 214 0.41 10.14 -6.26
C TYR A 214 1.00 8.92 -5.57
N PRO A 215 0.85 7.72 -6.16
CA PRO A 215 -0.06 7.44 -7.28
C PRO A 215 -1.52 7.66 -6.88
N THR A 216 -2.39 7.93 -7.85
CA THR A 216 -3.84 7.86 -7.66
C THR A 216 -4.41 6.91 -8.70
N ASN A 217 -5.15 5.91 -8.22
CA ASN A 217 -5.77 4.87 -9.04
C ASN A 217 -7.28 4.99 -8.98
N VAL A 218 -7.95 4.82 -10.12
CA VAL A 218 -9.41 4.85 -10.24
C VAL A 218 -9.88 3.70 -11.13
N VAL A 219 -10.92 3.00 -10.72
CA VAL A 219 -11.67 2.06 -11.57
C VAL A 219 -13.04 2.66 -11.83
N VAL A 220 -13.41 2.75 -13.09
CA VAL A 220 -14.67 3.32 -13.58
C VAL A 220 -15.51 2.18 -14.16
N ASP A 221 -16.78 2.14 -13.82
CA ASP A 221 -17.72 1.12 -14.29
C ASP A 221 -18.17 1.35 -15.75
N GLN A 222 -18.94 0.42 -16.29
CA GLN A 222 -19.48 0.44 -17.66
C GLN A 222 -20.42 1.63 -17.91
N ASN A 223 -20.96 2.24 -16.85
CA ASN A 223 -21.83 3.43 -16.92
C ASN A 223 -21.04 4.74 -16.81
N GLY A 224 -19.71 4.66 -16.68
CA GLY A 224 -18.83 5.82 -16.51
C GLY A 224 -18.84 6.39 -15.09
N LYS A 225 -19.18 5.59 -14.08
CA LYS A 225 -19.18 5.98 -12.68
C LYS A 225 -17.95 5.42 -11.96
N VAL A 226 -17.43 6.17 -11.02
CA VAL A 226 -16.32 5.75 -10.15
C VAL A 226 -16.78 4.58 -9.28
N TYR A 227 -16.09 3.44 -9.40
CA TYR A 227 -16.36 2.23 -8.63
C TYR A 227 -15.36 2.02 -7.48
N PHE A 228 -14.08 2.21 -7.78
CA PHE A 228 -12.99 2.13 -6.79
C PHE A 228 -12.00 3.28 -7.04
N HIS A 229 -11.47 3.84 -5.99
CA HIS A 229 -10.40 4.84 -6.08
C HIS A 229 -9.54 4.84 -4.81
N THR A 230 -8.25 5.15 -4.97
CA THR A 230 -7.31 5.29 -3.86
C THR A 230 -6.16 6.22 -4.23
N SER A 231 -5.49 6.80 -3.24
CA SER A 231 -4.29 7.61 -3.43
C SER A 231 -3.19 7.19 -2.48
N GLY A 232 -1.95 7.30 -2.95
CA GLY A 232 -0.77 6.84 -2.24
C GLY A 232 -0.54 5.34 -2.43
N LEU A 233 0.64 4.90 -2.03
CA LEU A 233 1.06 3.51 -2.16
C LEU A 233 0.42 2.64 -1.08
N SER A 234 -0.25 1.57 -1.50
CA SER A 234 -0.67 0.48 -0.60
C SER A 234 -0.30 -0.86 -1.21
N PRO A 235 0.24 -1.81 -0.44
CA PRO A 235 0.66 -3.12 -0.96
C PRO A 235 -0.46 -3.91 -1.63
N ASN A 236 -1.72 -3.63 -1.29
CA ASN A 236 -2.89 -4.31 -1.83
C ASN A 236 -3.70 -3.48 -2.85
N THR A 237 -3.19 -2.35 -3.33
CA THR A 237 -3.87 -1.53 -4.35
C THR A 237 -4.19 -2.36 -5.59
N THR A 238 -3.21 -3.07 -6.13
CA THR A 238 -3.36 -3.89 -7.35
C THR A 238 -4.38 -5.02 -7.17
N LYS A 239 -4.44 -5.64 -5.99
CA LYS A 239 -5.47 -6.61 -5.63
C LYS A 239 -6.87 -5.99 -5.72
N TRP A 240 -7.06 -4.80 -5.16
CA TRP A 240 -8.37 -4.16 -5.16
C TRP A 240 -8.79 -3.64 -6.53
N ILE A 241 -7.84 -3.23 -7.37
CA ILE A 241 -8.11 -2.94 -8.80
C ILE A 241 -8.61 -4.20 -9.51
N ALA A 242 -7.88 -5.32 -9.41
CA ALA A 242 -8.26 -6.58 -10.03
C ALA A 242 -9.64 -7.07 -9.52
N LYS A 243 -9.84 -7.06 -8.19
CA LYS A 243 -11.12 -7.41 -7.57
C LYS A 243 -12.27 -6.54 -8.09
N SER A 244 -12.06 -5.23 -8.23
CA SER A 244 -13.08 -4.31 -8.75
C SER A 244 -13.45 -4.64 -10.20
N ILE A 245 -12.47 -4.99 -11.04
CA ILE A 245 -12.74 -5.43 -12.41
C ILE A 245 -13.59 -6.70 -12.42
N GLU A 246 -13.24 -7.70 -11.62
CA GLU A 246 -14.00 -8.96 -11.54
C GLU A 246 -15.42 -8.74 -11.03
N GLU A 247 -15.62 -7.94 -9.99
CA GLU A 247 -16.94 -7.62 -9.46
C GLU A 247 -17.83 -6.96 -10.51
N LEU A 248 -17.27 -6.01 -11.29
CA LEU A 248 -18.01 -5.32 -12.37
C LEU A 248 -18.35 -6.26 -13.52
N LYS A 249 -17.44 -7.18 -13.89
CA LYS A 249 -17.72 -8.20 -14.91
C LYS A 249 -18.81 -9.18 -14.50
N ILE A 250 -18.79 -9.63 -13.24
CA ILE A 250 -19.83 -10.53 -12.70
C ILE A 250 -21.20 -9.83 -12.66
N ALA A 251 -21.23 -8.53 -12.32
CA ALA A 251 -22.46 -7.75 -12.29
C ALA A 251 -23.09 -7.61 -13.67
N GLU A 252 -22.27 -7.48 -14.74
CA GLU A 252 -22.76 -7.42 -16.12
C GLU A 252 -23.41 -8.73 -16.59
N LEU A 253 -22.84 -9.87 -16.17
CA LEU A 253 -23.39 -11.20 -16.54
C LEU A 253 -24.76 -11.51 -15.90
N LYS A 254 -25.19 -10.72 -14.91
CA LYS A 254 -26.46 -10.90 -14.17
C LYS A 254 -27.58 -9.97 -14.63
N GLN A 255 -27.29 -9.07 -15.57
CA GLN A 255 -28.26 -8.16 -16.19
C GLN A 255 -28.77 -8.73 -17.51
#